data_ed9a5c103d6b16e55edfe68eb00e4c52
#
_entry.id   ed9a5c103d6b16e55edfe68eb00e4c52
#
_cell.length_a   1.000
_cell.length_b   1.000
_cell.length_c   1.000
_cell.angle_alpha   90.00
_cell.angle_beta   90.00
_cell.angle_gamma   90.00
#
_symmetry.space_group_name_H-M   'P 1'
#
loop_
_entity.id
_entity.type
_entity.pdbx_description
1 polymer ?
#
loop_
_entity_poly.entity_id
_entity_poly.type
_entity_poly.pdbx_seq_one_letter_code
_entity_poly.pdbx_strand_id
1 'polypeptide(L)'
;MKRLFSFITLLSIAAGSAFAQGNLVQNGSFESVSKKIKEQGSIVYAYPWNSGTEAKADLFNPKSKGEDWGVPMNLYGDGDPKDGEGYAGIVMYSYKDAEPKTYLQIKLSSGLEEEKVYCVKMSVMLGLLSKYACNNLGMYLSEKPMDIEALQAGAITPQIIHSQNKIFMEQFDWEDICHTFIANGNEKYLTIGNFAPSSE
;
A
#
# COMPACT_ATOMS: atom_id res chain seq x y z
N MET A 1 15.16 8.29 73.58
CA MET A 1 15.73 7.78 72.31
C MET A 1 14.55 7.42 71.36
N LYS A 2 14.24 8.30 70.41
CA LYS A 2 13.17 8.03 69.41
C LYS A 2 13.85 7.57 68.12
N ARG A 3 13.62 6.33 67.71
CA ARG A 3 14.10 5.77 66.44
C ARG A 3 13.18 6.21 65.30
N LEU A 4 13.71 6.98 64.37
CA LEU A 4 13.03 7.39 63.13
C LEU A 4 13.22 6.27 62.12
N PHE A 5 12.15 5.57 61.71
CA PHE A 5 12.17 4.62 60.60
C PHE A 5 11.89 5.42 59.31
N SER A 6 12.90 5.51 58.43
CA SER A 6 12.77 6.09 57.09
C SER A 6 12.29 5.00 56.13
N PHE A 7 11.07 5.11 55.62
CA PHE A 7 10.59 4.24 54.54
C PHE A 7 11.08 4.82 53.19
N ILE A 8 11.99 4.10 52.55
CA ILE A 8 12.36 4.37 51.15
C ILE A 8 11.41 3.59 50.25
N THR A 9 10.49 4.31 49.61
CA THR A 9 9.61 3.74 48.58
C THR A 9 10.40 3.64 47.27
N LEU A 10 10.76 2.43 46.88
CA LEU A 10 11.40 2.16 45.58
C LEU A 10 10.35 2.25 44.48
N LEU A 11 10.37 3.36 43.73
CA LEU A 11 9.52 3.54 42.54
C LEU A 11 10.18 2.77 41.37
N SER A 12 9.72 1.56 41.06
CA SER A 12 10.15 0.82 39.88
C SER A 12 9.53 1.45 38.62
N ILE A 13 10.34 2.22 37.90
CA ILE A 13 10.00 2.67 36.54
C ILE A 13 10.16 1.45 35.63
N ALA A 14 9.04 0.83 35.24
CA ALA A 14 9.02 -0.14 34.17
C ALA A 14 9.34 0.62 32.86
N ALA A 15 10.60 0.60 32.45
CA ALA A 15 10.97 1.03 31.11
C ALA A 15 10.35 0.04 30.12
N GLY A 16 9.19 0.40 29.59
CA GLY A 16 8.61 -0.30 28.45
C GLY A 16 9.56 -0.20 27.29
N SER A 17 10.18 -1.32 26.90
CA SER A 17 10.97 -1.41 25.67
C SER A 17 10.05 -1.11 24.50
N ALA A 18 10.11 0.11 23.96
CA ALA A 18 9.51 0.42 22.66
C ALA A 18 10.31 -0.36 21.61
N PHE A 19 9.88 -1.58 21.30
CA PHE A 19 10.37 -2.26 20.12
C PHE A 19 9.90 -1.47 18.93
N ALA A 20 10.82 -0.84 18.20
CA ALA A 20 10.54 -0.32 16.89
C ALA A 20 10.07 -1.51 16.03
N GLN A 21 8.79 -1.59 15.77
CA GLN A 21 8.23 -2.63 14.93
C GLN A 21 8.79 -2.40 13.52
N GLY A 22 9.51 -3.39 12.98
CA GLY A 22 10.07 -3.32 11.63
C GLY A 22 8.95 -3.19 10.58
N ASN A 23 9.29 -2.71 9.40
CA ASN A 23 8.33 -2.64 8.29
C ASN A 23 7.79 -4.04 7.96
N LEU A 24 6.48 -4.21 8.06
CA LEU A 24 5.80 -5.48 7.79
C LEU A 24 5.54 -5.72 6.29
N VAL A 25 5.68 -4.67 5.48
CA VAL A 25 5.56 -4.73 4.02
C VAL A 25 6.94 -5.04 3.44
N GLN A 26 7.10 -6.24 2.92
CA GLN A 26 8.33 -6.65 2.25
C GLN A 26 8.38 -6.09 0.84
N ASN A 27 9.59 -5.78 0.33
CA ASN A 27 9.81 -5.25 -1.01
C ASN A 27 8.89 -4.05 -1.32
N GLY A 28 8.72 -3.13 -0.36
CA GLY A 28 7.84 -1.97 -0.47
C GLY A 28 8.29 -0.93 -1.51
N SER A 29 9.56 -0.94 -1.89
CA SER A 29 10.13 -0.12 -2.96
C SER A 29 10.19 -0.82 -4.32
N PHE A 30 9.73 -2.08 -4.42
CA PHE A 30 9.69 -2.89 -5.66
C PHE A 30 11.05 -3.19 -6.32
N GLU A 31 12.14 -3.09 -5.58
CA GLU A 31 13.51 -3.27 -6.07
C GLU A 31 13.86 -4.75 -6.35
N SER A 32 13.27 -5.67 -5.58
CA SER A 32 13.48 -7.09 -5.76
C SER A 32 12.57 -7.64 -6.85
N VAL A 33 13.11 -7.76 -8.06
CA VAL A 33 12.38 -8.22 -9.25
C VAL A 33 12.93 -9.57 -9.72
N SER A 34 12.09 -10.59 -9.73
CA SER A 34 12.47 -11.98 -10.03
C SER A 34 12.69 -12.28 -11.52
N LYS A 35 12.06 -11.51 -12.42
CA LYS A 35 12.13 -11.69 -13.88
C LYS A 35 12.11 -10.35 -14.58
N LYS A 36 12.64 -10.30 -15.82
CA LYS A 36 12.50 -9.14 -16.69
C LYS A 36 11.02 -8.90 -17.04
N ILE A 37 10.56 -7.68 -16.87
CA ILE A 37 9.22 -7.23 -17.21
C ILE A 37 9.12 -7.17 -18.74
N LYS A 38 8.05 -7.74 -19.30
CA LYS A 38 7.83 -7.83 -20.75
C LYS A 38 6.39 -7.53 -21.15
N GLU A 39 5.49 -7.49 -20.20
CA GLU A 39 4.04 -7.44 -20.41
C GLU A 39 3.34 -6.73 -19.25
N GLN A 40 2.13 -6.26 -19.51
CA GLN A 40 1.24 -5.70 -18.52
C GLN A 40 0.95 -6.68 -17.38
N GLY A 41 0.66 -6.16 -16.20
CA GLY A 41 0.25 -6.98 -15.07
C GLY A 41 1.40 -7.75 -14.39
N SER A 42 2.64 -7.28 -14.54
CA SER A 42 3.84 -7.97 -14.07
C SER A 42 4.16 -7.79 -12.59
N ILE A 43 3.26 -7.24 -11.77
CA ILE A 43 3.50 -7.00 -10.32
C ILE A 43 3.95 -8.26 -9.57
N VAL A 44 3.51 -9.44 -10.00
CA VAL A 44 3.90 -10.72 -9.39
C VAL A 44 5.41 -10.99 -9.45
N TYR A 45 6.15 -10.28 -10.30
CA TYR A 45 7.60 -10.39 -10.37
C TYR A 45 8.31 -9.62 -9.24
N ALA A 46 7.61 -8.72 -8.56
CA ALA A 46 8.07 -8.04 -7.36
C ALA A 46 7.65 -8.79 -6.08
N TYR A 47 7.88 -10.11 -6.03
CA TYR A 47 7.49 -10.94 -4.87
C TYR A 47 7.82 -10.25 -3.53
N PRO A 48 6.91 -10.28 -2.53
CA PRO A 48 5.68 -11.08 -2.43
C PRO A 48 4.38 -10.36 -2.89
N TRP A 49 4.48 -9.30 -3.68
CA TRP A 49 3.32 -8.57 -4.18
C TRP A 49 2.52 -9.39 -5.20
N ASN A 50 1.21 -9.15 -5.22
CA ASN A 50 0.26 -9.65 -6.21
C ASN A 50 -0.90 -8.64 -6.35
N SER A 51 -1.91 -8.95 -7.17
CA SER A 51 -3.04 -8.04 -7.37
C SER A 51 -4.30 -8.42 -6.61
N GLY A 52 -4.39 -9.62 -6.10
CA GLY A 52 -5.62 -10.09 -5.46
C GLY A 52 -6.81 -10.25 -6.41
N THR A 53 -6.72 -9.80 -7.67
CA THR A 53 -7.75 -9.88 -8.72
C THR A 53 -7.16 -10.48 -9.99
N GLU A 54 -8.03 -10.82 -10.97
CA GLU A 54 -7.58 -11.29 -12.30
C GLU A 54 -6.86 -10.18 -13.06
N ALA A 55 -7.39 -8.96 -13.05
CA ALA A 55 -6.72 -7.78 -13.56
C ALA A 55 -5.54 -7.44 -12.66
N LYS A 56 -4.35 -7.40 -13.23
CA LYS A 56 -3.09 -7.30 -12.49
C LYS A 56 -2.50 -5.90 -12.56
N ALA A 57 -1.97 -5.46 -11.44
CA ALA A 57 -1.18 -4.25 -11.33
C ALA A 57 0.13 -4.35 -12.13
N ASP A 58 0.65 -3.22 -12.56
CA ASP A 58 1.86 -3.12 -13.34
C ASP A 58 3.09 -2.94 -12.47
N LEU A 59 4.24 -3.28 -13.02
CA LEU A 59 5.56 -3.07 -12.43
C LEU A 59 6.44 -2.39 -13.46
N PHE A 60 7.14 -1.33 -13.06
CA PHE A 60 8.07 -0.57 -13.87
C PHE A 60 9.47 -0.64 -13.29
N ASN A 61 10.46 -0.93 -14.14
CA ASN A 61 11.85 -1.07 -13.71
C ASN A 61 12.78 -0.87 -14.91
N PRO A 62 13.95 -0.23 -14.76
CA PRO A 62 14.88 0.00 -15.87
C PRO A 62 15.44 -1.28 -16.50
N LYS A 63 15.33 -2.42 -15.79
CA LYS A 63 15.72 -3.75 -16.29
C LYS A 63 14.62 -4.42 -17.14
N SER A 64 13.53 -3.74 -17.44
CA SER A 64 12.46 -4.23 -18.32
C SER A 64 12.95 -4.54 -19.72
N LYS A 65 12.18 -5.29 -20.48
CA LYS A 65 12.41 -5.51 -21.90
C LYS A 65 11.44 -4.66 -22.72
N GLY A 66 11.96 -3.62 -23.37
CA GLY A 66 11.17 -2.66 -24.11
C GLY A 66 10.89 -1.39 -23.29
N GLU A 67 10.38 -0.38 -23.97
CA GLU A 67 10.17 0.96 -23.39
C GLU A 67 8.86 1.04 -22.57
N ASP A 68 7.86 0.20 -22.88
CA ASP A 68 6.54 0.25 -22.28
C ASP A 68 6.53 0.04 -20.75
N TRP A 69 7.51 -0.68 -20.22
CA TRP A 69 7.63 -1.04 -18.80
C TRP A 69 8.92 -0.50 -18.17
N GLY A 70 9.54 0.46 -18.83
CA GLY A 70 10.78 1.09 -18.41
C GLY A 70 10.58 2.15 -17.31
N VAL A 71 11.69 2.73 -16.92
CA VAL A 71 11.82 3.88 -16.03
C VAL A 71 12.96 4.74 -16.58
N PRO A 72 12.81 6.05 -16.71
CA PRO A 72 11.63 6.86 -16.36
C PRO A 72 10.48 6.78 -17.37
N MET A 73 10.74 6.45 -18.63
CA MET A 73 9.74 6.38 -19.70
C MET A 73 9.02 5.03 -19.69
N ASN A 74 7.69 5.07 -19.80
CA ASN A 74 6.84 3.89 -19.94
C ASN A 74 5.51 4.21 -20.64
N LEU A 75 4.62 3.22 -20.75
CA LEU A 75 3.32 3.33 -21.40
C LEU A 75 2.42 4.45 -20.82
N TYR A 76 2.62 4.81 -19.56
CA TYR A 76 1.82 5.84 -18.87
C TYR A 76 2.52 7.19 -18.77
N GLY A 77 3.63 7.35 -19.48
CA GLY A 77 4.40 8.59 -19.57
C GLY A 77 5.75 8.54 -18.86
N ASP A 78 6.29 9.71 -18.62
CA ASP A 78 7.56 9.90 -17.94
C ASP A 78 7.32 10.01 -16.42
N GLY A 79 8.11 9.29 -15.63
CA GLY A 79 8.03 9.32 -14.16
C GLY A 79 9.24 8.67 -13.52
N ASP A 80 9.99 9.47 -12.77
CA ASP A 80 11.08 8.97 -11.94
C ASP A 80 10.54 8.20 -10.72
N PRO A 81 11.22 7.14 -10.26
CA PRO A 81 10.85 6.48 -9.01
C PRO A 81 10.96 7.46 -7.83
N LYS A 82 10.10 7.29 -6.83
CA LYS A 82 10.24 8.02 -5.55
C LYS A 82 11.55 7.69 -4.86
N ASP A 83 11.94 6.42 -4.96
CA ASP A 83 13.08 5.85 -4.27
C ASP A 83 13.55 4.61 -5.03
N GLY A 84 14.84 4.36 -5.10
CA GLY A 84 15.39 3.23 -5.82
C GLY A 84 15.28 3.32 -7.35
N GLU A 85 14.96 2.18 -7.99
CA GLU A 85 14.97 2.03 -9.46
C GLU A 85 13.58 1.72 -10.05
N GLY A 86 12.58 1.33 -9.25
CA GLY A 86 11.30 0.86 -9.75
C GLY A 86 10.09 1.34 -8.98
N TYR A 87 8.90 1.11 -9.53
CA TYR A 87 7.62 1.38 -8.89
C TYR A 87 6.51 0.52 -9.46
N ALA A 88 5.37 0.47 -8.76
CA ALA A 88 4.16 -0.22 -9.22
C ALA A 88 3.11 0.76 -9.73
N GLY A 89 2.28 0.32 -10.67
CA GLY A 89 1.14 1.07 -11.18
C GLY A 89 -0.17 0.33 -11.00
N ILE A 90 -1.23 1.07 -10.67
CA ILE A 90 -2.60 0.58 -10.57
C ILE A 90 -3.57 1.45 -11.34
N VAL A 91 -4.60 0.81 -11.90
CA VAL A 91 -5.76 1.50 -12.48
C VAL A 91 -6.77 1.71 -11.37
N MET A 92 -6.98 2.96 -10.96
CA MET A 92 -7.95 3.31 -9.92
C MET A 92 -9.32 3.69 -10.48
N TYR A 93 -9.36 4.18 -11.73
CA TYR A 93 -10.56 4.59 -12.43
C TYR A 93 -10.36 4.48 -13.94
N SER A 94 -11.40 4.08 -14.64
CA SER A 94 -11.48 4.22 -16.10
C SER A 94 -12.89 4.65 -16.51
N TYR A 95 -12.99 5.40 -17.62
CA TYR A 95 -14.28 5.89 -18.10
C TYR A 95 -15.14 4.73 -18.59
N LYS A 96 -16.35 4.62 -18.04
CA LYS A 96 -17.30 3.52 -18.34
C LYS A 96 -16.72 2.12 -18.12
N ASP A 97 -15.83 1.99 -17.15
CA ASP A 97 -15.14 0.72 -16.83
C ASP A 97 -14.47 0.05 -18.05
N ALA A 98 -13.96 0.86 -18.99
CA ALA A 98 -13.27 0.35 -20.17
C ALA A 98 -12.04 -0.49 -19.81
N GLU A 99 -11.38 -0.13 -18.70
CA GLU A 99 -10.30 -0.90 -18.11
C GLU A 99 -10.69 -1.28 -16.67
N PRO A 100 -10.47 -2.53 -16.26
CA PRO A 100 -10.78 -2.94 -14.90
C PRO A 100 -9.87 -2.25 -13.88
N LYS A 101 -10.40 -1.95 -12.70
CA LYS A 101 -9.58 -1.52 -11.56
C LYS A 101 -8.60 -2.62 -11.18
N THR A 102 -7.37 -2.22 -10.87
CA THR A 102 -6.35 -3.13 -10.39
C THR A 102 -5.93 -2.80 -8.96
N TYR A 103 -5.40 -3.76 -8.24
CA TYR A 103 -5.08 -3.64 -6.84
C TYR A 103 -3.67 -4.14 -6.57
N LEU A 104 -3.01 -3.56 -5.58
CA LEU A 104 -1.79 -4.10 -5.01
C LEU A 104 -2.15 -4.88 -3.73
N GLN A 105 -1.80 -6.14 -3.67
CA GLN A 105 -2.00 -6.96 -2.48
C GLN A 105 -0.70 -7.59 -2.02
N ILE A 106 -0.48 -7.59 -0.71
CA ILE A 106 0.67 -8.24 -0.09
C ILE A 106 0.25 -8.95 1.19
N LYS A 107 0.86 -10.12 1.43
CA LYS A 107 0.85 -10.74 2.74
C LYS A 107 1.92 -10.08 3.61
N LEU A 108 1.53 -9.59 4.77
CA LEU A 108 2.44 -9.01 5.75
C LEU A 108 3.42 -10.07 6.29
N SER A 109 4.61 -9.66 6.68
CA SER A 109 5.64 -10.55 7.24
C SER A 109 5.22 -11.16 8.59
N SER A 110 4.33 -10.50 9.32
CA SER A 110 3.62 -11.03 10.49
C SER A 110 2.20 -10.49 10.54
N GLY A 111 1.30 -11.17 11.25
CA GLY A 111 -0.02 -10.64 11.57
C GLY A 111 0.08 -9.42 12.48
N LEU A 112 -0.93 -8.56 12.44
CA LEU A 112 -1.04 -7.42 13.32
C LEU A 112 -1.49 -7.87 14.71
N GLU A 113 -1.11 -7.12 15.74
CA GLU A 113 -1.49 -7.38 17.12
C GLU A 113 -2.70 -6.54 17.49
N GLU A 114 -3.66 -7.15 18.18
CA GLU A 114 -4.89 -6.51 18.62
C GLU A 114 -4.62 -5.25 19.46
N GLU A 115 -5.47 -4.24 19.27
CA GLU A 115 -5.40 -2.94 19.95
C GLU A 115 -4.12 -2.12 19.72
N LYS A 116 -3.19 -2.59 18.90
CA LYS A 116 -2.01 -1.80 18.53
C LYS A 116 -2.31 -0.82 17.41
N VAL A 117 -1.67 0.35 17.51
CA VAL A 117 -1.71 1.39 16.47
C VAL A 117 -0.65 1.09 15.43
N TYR A 118 -1.05 1.01 14.17
CA TYR A 118 -0.16 0.86 13.02
C TYR A 118 -0.27 2.07 12.10
N CYS A 119 0.85 2.40 11.44
CA CYS A 119 0.90 3.41 10.39
C CYS A 119 1.11 2.71 9.04
N VAL A 120 0.24 3.01 8.07
CA VAL A 120 0.47 2.67 6.66
C VAL A 120 0.96 3.93 5.97
N LYS A 121 2.17 3.85 5.39
CA LYS A 121 2.80 4.94 4.66
C LYS A 121 3.11 4.49 3.24
N MET A 122 2.79 5.33 2.25
CA MET A 122 3.14 5.13 0.85
C MET A 122 3.32 6.48 0.14
N SER A 123 3.91 6.45 -1.04
CA SER A 123 3.95 7.60 -1.94
C SER A 123 3.16 7.28 -3.20
N VAL A 124 2.43 8.24 -3.72
CA VAL A 124 1.61 8.12 -4.94
C VAL A 124 1.89 9.26 -5.90
N MET A 125 1.74 8.99 -7.19
CA MET A 125 1.85 9.96 -8.26
C MET A 125 0.85 9.60 -9.35
N LEU A 126 0.21 10.58 -9.98
CA LEU A 126 -0.65 10.35 -11.13
C LEU A 126 0.21 10.15 -12.39
N GLY A 127 0.01 9.07 -13.12
CA GLY A 127 0.72 8.83 -14.38
C GLY A 127 0.54 10.01 -15.35
N LEU A 128 1.62 10.47 -15.97
CA LEU A 128 1.64 11.69 -16.81
C LEU A 128 0.63 11.67 -17.96
N LEU A 129 0.39 10.49 -18.55
CA LEU A 129 -0.59 10.33 -19.64
C LEU A 129 -1.98 9.96 -19.15
N SER A 130 -2.24 9.95 -17.83
CA SER A 130 -3.57 9.71 -17.29
C SER A 130 -4.54 10.83 -17.68
N LYS A 131 -5.67 10.44 -18.26
CA LYS A 131 -6.75 11.39 -18.63
C LYS A 131 -7.64 11.77 -17.46
N TYR A 132 -7.63 10.98 -16.41
CA TYR A 132 -8.49 11.13 -15.25
C TYR A 132 -7.65 11.07 -13.99
N ALA A 133 -8.00 11.93 -13.06
CA ALA A 133 -7.54 11.86 -11.68
C ALA A 133 -8.72 11.43 -10.80
N CYS A 134 -8.45 10.72 -9.73
CA CYS A 134 -9.48 10.22 -8.82
C CYS A 134 -9.12 10.42 -7.36
N ASN A 135 -10.08 10.20 -6.50
CA ASN A 135 -9.97 10.11 -5.06
C ASN A 135 -10.16 8.65 -4.60
N ASN A 136 -10.52 8.42 -3.36
CA ASN A 136 -10.89 7.11 -2.80
C ASN A 136 -9.79 6.05 -2.84
N LEU A 137 -8.51 6.47 -2.70
CA LEU A 137 -7.43 5.51 -2.48
C LEU A 137 -7.65 4.85 -1.11
N GLY A 138 -7.99 3.57 -1.16
CA GLY A 138 -8.27 2.75 0.02
C GLY A 138 -7.12 1.82 0.38
N MET A 139 -7.02 1.51 1.67
CA MET A 139 -6.10 0.53 2.25
C MET A 139 -6.93 -0.43 3.09
N TYR A 140 -7.10 -1.62 2.57
CA TYR A 140 -7.89 -2.69 3.19
C TYR A 140 -6.97 -3.71 3.84
N LEU A 141 -7.13 -3.89 5.14
CA LEU A 141 -6.40 -4.88 5.91
C LEU A 141 -7.34 -6.04 6.27
N SER A 142 -6.89 -7.27 6.07
CA SER A 142 -7.73 -8.45 6.20
C SER A 142 -6.97 -9.67 6.73
N GLU A 143 -7.72 -10.62 7.29
CA GLU A 143 -7.17 -11.90 7.75
C GLU A 143 -6.76 -12.81 6.58
N LYS A 144 -7.52 -12.76 5.49
CA LYS A 144 -7.36 -13.58 4.28
C LYS A 144 -7.09 -12.69 3.08
N PRO A 145 -6.61 -13.24 1.95
CA PRO A 145 -6.57 -12.50 0.70
C PRO A 145 -7.94 -11.86 0.40
N MET A 146 -7.93 -10.73 -0.31
CA MET A 146 -9.16 -10.02 -0.67
C MET A 146 -10.14 -10.95 -1.37
N ASP A 147 -11.39 -10.92 -0.92
CA ASP A 147 -12.50 -11.67 -1.51
C ASP A 147 -13.02 -10.91 -2.74
N ILE A 148 -12.89 -11.53 -3.92
CA ILE A 148 -13.28 -10.93 -5.19
C ILE A 148 -14.80 -10.79 -5.30
N GLU A 149 -15.57 -11.75 -4.80
CA GLU A 149 -17.02 -11.68 -4.81
C GLU A 149 -17.53 -10.54 -3.91
N ALA A 150 -16.96 -10.41 -2.72
CA ALA A 150 -17.23 -9.30 -1.81
C ALA A 150 -16.83 -7.95 -2.41
N LEU A 151 -15.71 -7.88 -3.13
CA LEU A 151 -15.28 -6.67 -3.84
C LEU A 151 -16.30 -6.27 -4.92
N GLN A 152 -16.71 -7.22 -5.76
CA GLN A 152 -17.68 -6.99 -6.85
C GLN A 152 -19.05 -6.60 -6.30
N ALA A 153 -19.44 -7.14 -5.17
CA ALA A 153 -20.68 -6.78 -4.47
C ALA A 153 -20.61 -5.42 -3.75
N GLY A 154 -19.44 -4.73 -3.75
CA GLY A 154 -19.25 -3.48 -3.00
C GLY A 154 -19.28 -3.67 -1.48
N ALA A 155 -19.06 -4.90 -1.00
CA ALA A 155 -19.13 -5.24 0.42
C ALA A 155 -17.80 -5.01 1.18
N ILE A 156 -16.71 -4.67 0.49
CA ILE A 156 -15.43 -4.36 1.12
C ILE A 156 -15.40 -2.90 1.54
N THR A 157 -15.20 -2.66 2.84
CA THR A 157 -14.95 -1.34 3.40
C THR A 157 -13.52 -1.28 3.91
N PRO A 158 -12.62 -0.52 3.25
CA PRO A 158 -11.25 -0.37 3.72
C PRO A 158 -11.19 0.39 5.05
N GLN A 159 -10.28 0.01 5.94
CA GLN A 159 -10.07 0.68 7.22
C GLN A 159 -9.53 2.10 7.04
N ILE A 160 -8.83 2.33 5.94
CA ILE A 160 -8.27 3.63 5.61
C ILE A 160 -8.74 4.02 4.21
N ILE A 161 -9.34 5.21 4.10
CA ILE A 161 -9.62 5.87 2.83
C ILE A 161 -8.91 7.22 2.89
N HIS A 162 -7.95 7.42 1.99
CA HIS A 162 -7.23 8.69 1.96
C HIS A 162 -8.14 9.77 1.39
N SER A 163 -8.41 10.76 2.22
CA SER A 163 -9.14 12.00 1.94
C SER A 163 -10.17 11.88 0.80
N GLN A 164 -11.39 11.51 1.13
CA GLN A 164 -12.51 11.37 0.16
C GLN A 164 -12.71 12.58 -0.75
N ASN A 165 -12.26 13.76 -0.31
CA ASN A 165 -12.40 15.03 -1.04
C ASN A 165 -11.11 15.45 -1.78
N LYS A 166 -10.02 14.69 -1.66
CA LYS A 166 -8.77 15.01 -2.32
C LYS A 166 -8.59 14.15 -3.58
N ILE A 167 -8.57 14.82 -4.71
CA ILE A 167 -8.24 14.19 -5.99
C ILE A 167 -6.71 14.20 -6.14
N PHE A 168 -6.11 13.05 -6.43
CA PHE A 168 -4.68 12.91 -6.72
C PHE A 168 -4.43 13.43 -8.13
N MET A 169 -3.80 14.59 -8.24
CA MET A 169 -3.52 15.26 -9.53
C MET A 169 -2.03 15.51 -9.77
N GLU A 170 -1.18 15.21 -8.77
CA GLU A 170 0.26 15.47 -8.91
C GLU A 170 0.88 14.47 -9.88
N GLN A 171 1.49 14.98 -10.96
CA GLN A 171 2.06 14.20 -12.05
C GLN A 171 3.58 14.26 -12.12
N PHE A 172 4.20 15.20 -11.41
CA PHE A 172 5.65 15.45 -11.49
C PHE A 172 6.38 15.09 -10.21
N ASP A 173 5.66 15.07 -9.08
CA ASP A 173 6.20 14.75 -7.77
C ASP A 173 5.38 13.65 -7.08
N TRP A 174 6.04 12.89 -6.23
CA TRP A 174 5.39 11.90 -5.39
C TRP A 174 4.78 12.56 -4.15
N GLU A 175 3.51 12.34 -3.94
CA GLU A 175 2.81 12.73 -2.73
C GLU A 175 2.89 11.64 -1.67
N ASP A 176 3.38 11.99 -0.48
CA ASP A 176 3.47 11.08 0.66
C ASP A 176 2.13 11.01 1.40
N ILE A 177 1.64 9.80 1.61
CA ILE A 177 0.42 9.48 2.35
C ILE A 177 0.81 8.70 3.60
N CYS A 178 0.29 9.10 4.75
CA CYS A 178 0.44 8.37 6.00
C CYS A 178 -0.89 8.38 6.77
N HIS A 179 -1.36 7.20 7.12
CA HIS A 179 -2.55 7.02 7.96
C HIS A 179 -2.28 6.02 9.07
N THR A 180 -2.89 6.27 10.22
CA THR A 180 -2.85 5.35 11.35
C THR A 180 -4.21 4.70 11.56
N PHE A 181 -4.21 3.46 12.04
CA PHE A 181 -5.42 2.75 12.45
C PHE A 181 -5.10 1.84 13.64
N ILE A 182 -6.14 1.40 14.34
CA ILE A 182 -6.04 0.43 15.43
C ILE A 182 -6.37 -0.93 14.84
N ALA A 183 -5.45 -1.91 15.02
CA ALA A 183 -5.62 -3.26 14.50
C ALA A 183 -6.59 -4.09 15.36
N ASN A 184 -7.32 -5.01 14.70
CA ASN A 184 -8.18 -5.99 15.36
C ASN A 184 -7.45 -7.30 15.71
N GLY A 185 -6.16 -7.43 15.33
CA GLY A 185 -5.30 -8.57 15.64
C GLY A 185 -5.40 -9.76 14.69
N ASN A 186 -6.22 -9.68 13.66
CA ASN A 186 -6.41 -10.76 12.68
C ASN A 186 -5.83 -10.44 11.30
N GLU A 187 -5.42 -9.21 11.06
CA GLU A 187 -4.97 -8.74 9.76
C GLU A 187 -3.61 -9.33 9.40
N LYS A 188 -3.54 -9.92 8.22
CA LYS A 188 -2.34 -10.56 7.64
C LYS A 188 -2.06 -10.10 6.21
N TYR A 189 -3.01 -9.41 5.60
CA TYR A 189 -2.93 -8.91 4.23
C TYR A 189 -3.23 -7.43 4.20
N LEU A 190 -2.53 -6.73 3.33
CA LEU A 190 -2.80 -5.35 2.94
C LEU A 190 -3.17 -5.33 1.46
N THR A 191 -4.30 -4.72 1.13
CA THR A 191 -4.72 -4.47 -0.26
C THR A 191 -4.92 -2.98 -0.46
N ILE A 192 -4.34 -2.44 -1.55
CA ILE A 192 -4.36 -1.02 -1.90
C ILE A 192 -5.08 -0.86 -3.24
N GLY A 193 -5.98 0.11 -3.34
CA GLY A 193 -6.71 0.41 -4.56
C GLY A 193 -7.96 1.25 -4.32
N ASN A 194 -8.81 1.36 -5.33
CA ASN A 194 -10.09 2.06 -5.24
C ASN A 194 -11.22 1.05 -5.02
N PHE A 195 -11.78 1.03 -3.81
CA PHE A 195 -12.88 0.14 -3.42
C PHE A 195 -14.26 0.75 -3.63
N ALA A 196 -14.35 2.01 -4.07
CA ALA A 196 -15.64 2.62 -4.38
C ALA A 196 -16.31 1.89 -5.56
N PRO A 197 -17.65 1.81 -5.58
CA PRO A 197 -18.38 1.32 -6.75
C PRO A 197 -18.05 2.12 -8.01
N SER A 198 -18.15 1.48 -9.18
CA SER A 198 -17.83 2.13 -10.46
C SER A 198 -18.77 3.27 -10.85
N SER A 199 -19.90 3.41 -10.17
CA SER A 199 -20.89 4.46 -10.36
C SER A 199 -20.62 5.76 -9.59
N GLU A 200 -19.54 5.80 -8.80
CA GLU A 200 -19.19 6.94 -7.97
C GLU A 200 -17.93 7.66 -8.45
#